data_5e372809246fa296a5e3ec0f68f163e1
#
_entry.id   5e372809246fa296a5e3ec0f68f163e1
#
_cell.length_a   1.000
_cell.length_b   1.000
_cell.length_c   1.000
_cell.angle_alpha   90.00
_cell.angle_beta   90.00
_cell.angle_gamma   90.00
#
_symmetry.space_group_name_H-M   'P 1'
#
loop_
_entity.id
_entity.type
_entity.pdbx_description
1 polymer ?
#
loop_
_entity_poly.entity_id
_entity_poly.type
_entity_poly.pdbx_seq_one_letter_code
_entity_poly.pdbx_strand_id
1 'polypeptide(L)'
;MGDLNKMGTVKLSSFSLDDSDGKSFEFPADGRSIICFVKEDCPTCREVMPVIDSMAVAMASQIDFFILGQTLEGNKILEEEFSPSFSILDDSQLKVSFSADVETVPTLFIADSQGKIESSVEGF
;
A
#
# COMPACT_ATOMS: atom_id res chain seq x y z
N MET A 1 9.98 -11.57 17.39
CA MET A 1 9.44 -10.30 17.84
C MET A 1 10.45 -9.20 18.06
N GLY A 2 11.73 -9.50 17.94
CA GLY A 2 12.72 -8.45 17.93
C GLY A 2 12.47 -7.37 16.88
N ASP A 3 11.65 -7.71 15.92
CA ASP A 3 11.36 -6.82 14.80
C ASP A 3 10.59 -5.57 15.16
N LEU A 4 9.88 -5.58 16.28
CA LEU A 4 9.17 -4.38 16.71
C LEU A 4 10.12 -3.21 16.93
N ASN A 5 11.28 -3.47 17.48
CA ASN A 5 12.27 -2.43 17.69
C ASN A 5 12.87 -1.96 16.37
N LYS A 6 13.03 -2.88 15.43
CA LYS A 6 13.50 -2.52 14.09
C LYS A 6 12.51 -1.63 13.39
N MET A 7 11.22 -1.94 13.49
CA MET A 7 10.20 -1.17 12.81
C MET A 7 10.18 0.28 13.26
N GLY A 8 10.45 0.53 14.53
CA GLY A 8 10.52 1.89 15.04
C GLY A 8 11.63 2.71 14.43
N THR A 9 12.64 2.06 13.82
CA THR A 9 13.78 2.75 13.23
C THR A 9 13.87 2.57 11.72
N VAL A 10 13.06 1.69 11.14
CA VAL A 10 13.10 1.40 9.71
C VAL A 10 12.34 2.49 8.95
N LYS A 11 12.92 2.87 7.83
CA LYS A 11 12.27 3.78 6.89
C LYS A 11 11.89 3.03 5.64
N LEU A 12 10.72 3.34 5.13
CA LEU A 12 10.32 2.87 3.82
C LEU A 12 10.95 3.80 2.78
N SER A 13 11.60 3.23 1.78
CA SER A 13 12.24 4.04 0.72
C SER A 13 11.20 4.85 -0.01
N SER A 14 11.57 6.08 -0.36
CA SER A 14 10.68 6.92 -1.16
C SER A 14 10.42 6.27 -2.51
N PHE A 15 9.25 6.53 -3.07
CA PHE A 15 8.92 6.00 -4.38
C PHE A 15 7.99 6.95 -5.14
N SER A 16 7.97 6.77 -6.44
CA SER A 16 7.00 7.42 -7.31
C SER A 16 6.44 6.32 -8.21
N LEU A 17 5.15 6.07 -8.11
CA LEU A 17 4.49 5.02 -8.89
C LEU A 17 3.25 5.59 -9.57
N ASP A 18 2.92 4.99 -10.71
CA ASP A 18 1.77 5.42 -11.49
C ASP A 18 0.57 4.51 -11.23
N ASP A 19 -0.63 5.09 -11.35
CA ASP A 19 -1.85 4.31 -11.40
C ASP A 19 -2.14 3.84 -12.83
N SER A 20 -3.26 3.17 -13.04
CA SER A 20 -3.61 2.63 -14.35
C SER A 20 -3.90 3.71 -15.39
N ASP A 21 -4.13 4.95 -14.97
CA ASP A 21 -4.36 6.08 -15.86
C ASP A 21 -3.08 6.88 -16.15
N GLY A 22 -1.96 6.47 -15.58
CA GLY A 22 -0.68 7.14 -15.79
C GLY A 22 -0.44 8.30 -14.83
N LYS A 23 -1.32 8.49 -13.84
CA LYS A 23 -1.11 9.53 -12.84
C LYS A 23 -0.10 9.07 -11.81
N SER A 24 0.89 9.93 -11.51
CA SER A 24 1.98 9.59 -10.58
C SER A 24 1.62 9.96 -9.15
N PHE A 25 2.04 9.10 -8.24
CA PHE A 25 1.87 9.30 -6.80
C PHE A 25 3.22 9.15 -6.12
N GLU A 26 3.55 10.09 -5.25
CA GLU A 26 4.86 10.12 -4.60
C GLU A 26 4.75 9.88 -3.10
N PHE A 27 5.62 9.02 -2.59
CA PHE A 27 5.74 8.74 -1.18
C PHE A 27 7.15 9.16 -0.72
N PRO A 28 7.33 9.75 0.46
CA PRO A 28 6.32 10.05 1.46
C PRO A 28 5.46 11.27 1.12
N ALA A 29 4.29 11.33 1.75
CA ALA A 29 3.39 12.48 1.62
C ALA A 29 3.64 13.47 2.77
N ASP A 30 2.88 14.56 2.79
CA ASP A 30 3.06 15.59 3.81
C ASP A 30 2.67 15.16 5.22
N GLY A 31 1.80 14.16 5.33
CA GLY A 31 1.37 13.64 6.61
C GLY A 31 1.62 12.14 6.71
N ARG A 32 0.83 11.50 7.55
CA ARG A 32 0.88 10.05 7.67
C ARG A 32 0.34 9.37 6.43
N SER A 33 0.87 8.21 6.15
CA SER A 33 0.45 7.38 5.02
C SER A 33 0.18 5.96 5.46
N ILE A 34 -0.78 5.32 4.80
CA ILE A 34 -0.98 3.89 4.88
C ILE A 34 -0.56 3.32 3.53
N ILE A 35 0.38 2.37 3.57
CA ILE A 35 0.88 1.71 2.38
C ILE A 35 0.48 0.25 2.47
N CYS A 36 -0.32 -0.22 1.52
CA CYS A 36 -0.82 -1.59 1.54
C CYS A 36 -0.46 -2.29 0.24
N PHE A 37 0.15 -3.47 0.37
CA PHE A 37 0.55 -4.30 -0.76
C PHE A 37 -0.50 -5.38 -0.94
N VAL A 38 -1.03 -5.49 -2.16
CA VAL A 38 -2.10 -6.44 -2.48
C VAL A 38 -1.78 -7.18 -3.77
N LYS A 39 -2.53 -8.26 -4.02
CA LYS A 39 -2.42 -9.02 -5.25
C LYS A 39 -3.80 -9.58 -5.60
N GLU A 40 -4.12 -9.63 -6.90
CA GLU A 40 -5.45 -10.00 -7.36
C GLU A 40 -5.82 -11.46 -7.06
N ASP A 41 -4.83 -12.35 -6.98
CA ASP A 41 -5.11 -13.78 -6.74
C ASP A 41 -5.01 -14.18 -5.26
N CYS A 42 -4.99 -13.19 -4.38
CA CYS A 42 -4.92 -13.41 -2.94
C CYS A 42 -6.32 -13.26 -2.32
N PRO A 43 -6.91 -14.33 -1.80
CA PRO A 43 -8.26 -14.22 -1.22
C PRO A 43 -8.37 -13.21 -0.09
N THR A 44 -7.36 -13.16 0.77
CA THR A 44 -7.36 -12.19 1.88
C THR A 44 -7.24 -10.77 1.38
N CYS A 45 -6.44 -10.54 0.34
CA CYS A 45 -6.36 -9.21 -0.29
C CYS A 45 -7.72 -8.77 -0.80
N ARG A 46 -8.45 -9.69 -1.42
CA ARG A 46 -9.78 -9.39 -1.95
C ARG A 46 -10.77 -9.07 -0.84
N GLU A 47 -10.66 -9.77 0.30
CA GLU A 47 -11.53 -9.52 1.44
C GLU A 47 -11.25 -8.17 2.10
N VAL A 48 -10.01 -7.71 2.10
CA VAL A 48 -9.68 -6.42 2.74
C VAL A 48 -9.93 -5.22 1.84
N MET A 49 -10.08 -5.42 0.52
CA MET A 49 -10.31 -4.29 -0.38
C MET A 49 -11.47 -3.38 0.05
N PRO A 50 -12.67 -3.92 0.36
CA PRO A 50 -13.75 -3.05 0.82
C PRO A 50 -13.46 -2.35 2.14
N VAL A 51 -12.72 -3.02 3.03
CA VAL A 51 -12.34 -2.44 4.31
C VAL A 51 -11.40 -1.27 4.11
N ILE A 52 -10.38 -1.46 3.27
CA ILE A 52 -9.42 -0.39 2.97
C ILE A 52 -10.13 0.77 2.29
N ASP A 53 -11.06 0.47 1.40
CA ASP A 53 -11.82 1.51 0.71
C ASP A 53 -12.63 2.35 1.69
N SER A 54 -13.31 1.70 2.63
CA SER A 54 -14.07 2.40 3.67
C SER A 54 -13.15 3.29 4.51
N MET A 55 -11.97 2.79 4.86
CA MET A 55 -11.01 3.57 5.62
C MET A 55 -10.50 4.76 4.82
N ALA A 56 -10.22 4.54 3.54
CA ALA A 56 -9.70 5.60 2.68
C ALA A 56 -10.72 6.74 2.54
N VAL A 57 -12.00 6.41 2.39
CA VAL A 57 -13.05 7.42 2.31
C VAL A 57 -13.17 8.17 3.63
N ALA A 58 -13.17 7.45 4.75
CA ALA A 58 -13.36 8.06 6.07
C ALA A 58 -12.19 8.95 6.48
N MET A 59 -10.97 8.62 6.05
CA MET A 59 -9.75 9.28 6.51
C MET A 59 -9.06 10.10 5.43
N ALA A 60 -9.74 10.37 4.32
CA ALA A 60 -9.14 11.00 3.15
C ALA A 60 -8.48 12.35 3.43
N SER A 61 -8.99 13.11 4.39
CA SER A 61 -8.44 14.42 4.73
C SER A 61 -7.29 14.35 5.74
N GLN A 62 -7.00 13.19 6.28
CA GLN A 62 -6.03 13.02 7.37
C GLN A 62 -4.87 12.14 7.01
N ILE A 63 -5.08 11.14 6.17
CA ILE A 63 -4.08 10.12 5.85
C ILE A 63 -4.11 9.87 4.35
N ASP A 64 -2.93 9.74 3.75
CA ASP A 64 -2.81 9.34 2.35
C ASP A 64 -2.72 7.83 2.26
N PHE A 65 -3.41 7.26 1.28
CA PHE A 65 -3.43 5.82 1.06
C PHE A 65 -2.70 5.48 -0.22
N PHE A 66 -1.71 4.60 -0.10
CA PHE A 66 -0.96 4.08 -1.24
C PHE A 66 -1.22 2.58 -1.29
N ILE A 67 -1.98 2.15 -2.28
CA ILE A 67 -2.31 0.73 -2.46
C ILE A 67 -1.51 0.25 -3.66
N LEU A 68 -0.60 -0.69 -3.43
CA LEU A 68 0.36 -1.14 -4.43
C LEU A 68 0.03 -2.57 -4.86
N GLY A 69 -0.11 -2.76 -6.16
CA GLY A 69 -0.32 -4.07 -6.74
C GLY A 69 0.89 -4.51 -7.54
N GLN A 70 1.01 -5.81 -7.77
CA GLN A 70 2.22 -6.41 -8.32
C GLN A 70 2.19 -6.56 -9.84
N THR A 71 1.03 -6.42 -10.47
CA THR A 71 0.92 -6.48 -11.94
C THR A 71 -0.12 -5.48 -12.41
N LEU A 72 0.12 -4.91 -13.59
CA LEU A 72 -0.87 -4.01 -14.19
C LEU A 72 -2.18 -4.70 -14.45
N GLU A 73 -2.12 -5.92 -14.95
CA GLU A 73 -3.31 -6.71 -15.26
C GLU A 73 -4.10 -7.00 -13.98
N GLY A 74 -3.41 -7.44 -12.92
CA GLY A 74 -4.06 -7.72 -11.65
C GLY A 74 -4.67 -6.49 -11.02
N ASN A 75 -4.02 -5.34 -11.15
CA ASN A 75 -4.54 -4.07 -10.64
C ASN A 75 -5.85 -3.71 -11.34
N LYS A 76 -5.92 -3.91 -12.64
CA LYS A 76 -7.15 -3.66 -13.39
C LYS A 76 -8.27 -4.58 -12.97
N ILE A 77 -7.96 -5.86 -12.71
CA ILE A 77 -8.96 -6.82 -12.24
C ILE A 77 -9.54 -6.34 -10.90
N LEU A 78 -8.69 -5.93 -9.97
CA LEU A 78 -9.16 -5.44 -8.67
C LEU A 78 -9.97 -4.17 -8.81
N GLU A 79 -9.55 -3.25 -9.67
CA GLU A 79 -10.28 -2.00 -9.91
C GLU A 79 -11.66 -2.26 -10.50
N GLU A 80 -11.75 -3.17 -11.46
CA GLU A 80 -13.02 -3.50 -12.08
C GLU A 80 -13.96 -4.20 -11.12
N GLU A 81 -13.43 -5.08 -10.29
CA GLU A 81 -14.24 -5.87 -9.39
C GLU A 81 -14.74 -5.08 -8.18
N PHE A 82 -13.91 -4.22 -7.62
CA PHE A 82 -14.24 -3.53 -6.38
C PHE A 82 -14.56 -2.05 -6.55
N SER A 83 -14.23 -1.47 -7.69
CA SER A 83 -14.44 -0.04 -7.97
C SER A 83 -14.05 0.85 -6.78
N PRO A 84 -12.82 0.70 -6.27
CA PRO A 84 -12.44 1.44 -5.07
C PRO A 84 -12.33 2.94 -5.33
N SER A 85 -12.43 3.72 -4.26
CA SER A 85 -12.28 5.17 -4.35
C SER A 85 -10.83 5.60 -4.53
N PHE A 86 -9.88 4.70 -4.25
CA PHE A 86 -8.45 4.97 -4.43
C PHE A 86 -7.97 4.32 -5.72
N SER A 87 -6.80 4.78 -6.20
CA SER A 87 -6.13 4.15 -7.33
C SER A 87 -5.17 3.08 -6.82
N ILE A 88 -5.03 1.99 -7.59
CA ILE A 88 -4.05 0.97 -7.29
C ILE A 88 -2.79 1.28 -8.10
N LEU A 89 -1.67 1.38 -7.40
CA LEU A 89 -0.40 1.80 -8.00
C LEU A 89 0.37 0.61 -8.56
N ASP A 90 1.12 0.86 -9.61
CA ASP A 90 1.85 -0.17 -10.34
C ASP A 90 3.23 -0.39 -9.74
N ASP A 91 3.39 -1.44 -8.95
CA ASP A 91 4.70 -1.91 -8.47
C ASP A 91 5.09 -3.19 -9.21
N SER A 92 4.81 -3.26 -10.51
CA SER A 92 5.08 -4.47 -11.30
C SER A 92 6.55 -4.81 -11.41
N GLN A 93 7.44 -3.84 -11.20
CA GLN A 93 8.87 -4.11 -11.13
C GLN A 93 9.30 -4.61 -9.74
N LEU A 94 8.38 -4.65 -8.79
CA LEU A 94 8.57 -5.16 -7.44
C LEU A 94 9.65 -4.42 -6.64
N LYS A 95 9.97 -3.20 -7.04
CA LYS A 95 11.02 -2.42 -6.39
C LYS A 95 10.63 -2.00 -4.98
N VAL A 96 9.40 -1.54 -4.82
CA VAL A 96 8.94 -1.07 -3.52
C VAL A 96 8.72 -2.25 -2.58
N SER A 97 8.04 -3.30 -3.05
CA SER A 97 7.83 -4.48 -2.22
C SER A 97 9.15 -5.12 -1.80
N PHE A 98 10.13 -5.13 -2.69
CA PHE A 98 11.45 -5.68 -2.40
C PHE A 98 12.17 -4.84 -1.36
N SER A 99 12.19 -3.52 -1.52
CA SER A 99 12.86 -2.63 -0.57
C SER A 99 12.18 -2.62 0.79
N ALA A 100 10.89 -2.88 0.84
CA ALA A 100 10.11 -2.95 2.08
C ALA A 100 10.12 -4.34 2.71
N ASP A 101 10.80 -5.29 2.08
CA ASP A 101 10.92 -6.66 2.56
C ASP A 101 9.56 -7.34 2.70
N VAL A 102 8.66 -7.08 1.77
CA VAL A 102 7.32 -7.66 1.78
C VAL A 102 7.39 -9.09 1.24
N GLU A 103 7.03 -10.05 2.09
CA GLU A 103 7.05 -11.47 1.73
C GLU A 103 5.64 -12.05 1.57
N THR A 104 4.67 -11.41 2.17
CA THR A 104 3.28 -11.87 2.16
C THR A 104 2.37 -10.71 1.79
N VAL A 105 1.26 -11.01 1.13
CA VAL A 105 0.20 -10.04 0.91
C VAL A 105 -1.08 -10.55 1.57
N PRO A 106 -1.92 -9.68 2.07
CA PRO A 106 -1.71 -8.25 2.19
C PRO A 106 -0.71 -7.90 3.29
N THR A 107 0.07 -6.86 3.07
CA THR A 107 0.92 -6.27 4.10
C THR A 107 0.61 -4.78 4.13
N LEU A 108 0.46 -4.25 5.34
CA LEU A 108 0.10 -2.85 5.52
C LEU A 108 1.12 -2.19 6.43
N PHE A 109 1.61 -1.03 6.00
CA PHE A 109 2.49 -0.19 6.81
C PHE A 109 1.79 1.13 7.11
N ILE A 110 2.06 1.66 8.30
CA ILE A 110 1.72 3.04 8.64
C ILE A 110 3.04 3.79 8.75
N ALA A 111 3.18 4.87 8.01
CA ALA A 111 4.42 5.63 7.97
C ALA A 111 4.15 7.11 8.23
N ASP A 112 5.16 7.81 8.77
CA ASP A 112 5.07 9.25 9.00
C ASP A 112 5.49 10.03 7.75
N SER A 113 5.52 11.36 7.86
CA SER A 113 5.85 12.24 6.74
C SER A 113 7.30 12.14 6.27
N GLN A 114 8.14 11.44 7.01
CA GLN A 114 9.53 11.21 6.62
C GLN A 114 9.75 9.79 6.12
N GLY A 115 8.70 9.00 6.02
CA GLY A 115 8.78 7.63 5.57
C GLY A 115 9.14 6.64 6.67
N LYS A 116 9.20 7.08 7.91
CA LYS A 116 9.51 6.19 9.02
C LYS A 116 8.30 5.31 9.34
N ILE A 117 8.53 4.01 9.42
CA ILE A 117 7.45 3.05 9.69
C ILE A 117 7.09 3.08 11.16
N GLU A 118 5.83 3.39 11.45
CA GLU A 118 5.30 3.41 12.81
C GLU A 118 4.70 2.08 13.21
N SER A 119 4.12 1.35 12.26
CA SER A 119 3.55 0.04 12.54
C SER A 119 3.36 -0.74 11.26
N SER A 120 3.24 -2.06 11.37
CA SER A 120 2.97 -2.90 10.22
C SER A 120 2.10 -4.08 10.61
N VAL A 121 1.33 -4.59 9.64
CA VAL A 121 0.48 -5.77 9.78
C VAL A 121 0.66 -6.63 8.55
N GLU A 122 0.96 -7.91 8.74
CA GLU A 122 1.15 -8.86 7.64
C GLU A 122 0.05 -9.91 7.66
N GLY A 123 -0.48 -10.25 6.48
CA GLY A 123 -1.40 -11.37 6.31
C GLY A 123 -2.66 -11.29 7.15
N PHE A 124 -3.16 -10.11 7.36
CA PHE A 124 -4.33 -9.89 8.23
C PHE A 124 -5.66 -10.35 7.66
#